data_15329928edd1ec58963f96ad3bcab801
#
_entry.id   15329928edd1ec58963f96ad3bcab801
#
_cell.length_a   1.000
_cell.length_b   1.000
_cell.length_c   1.000
_cell.angle_alpha   90.00
_cell.angle_beta   90.00
_cell.angle_gamma   90.00
#
_symmetry.space_group_name_H-M   'P 1'
#
loop_
_entity.id
_entity.type
_entity.pdbx_description
1 polymer ?
#
loop_
_entity_poly.entity_id
_entity_poly.type
_entity_poly.pdbx_seq_one_letter_code
_entity_poly.pdbx_strand_id
1 'polypeptide(L)'
;NLPVLVFIHGGGFQTNYSFAPQFDGELMAAQGIVVVTINYRLGLFGFLAHPDLRDESPHGLAGNYGLQDQILALRWVRENIASFGGNPEQITISGGSAGASSVLMLSACPLVKGWFQGAIMQSGPLLERNFSQSEAENMGKALLERYGLYSIEDARKVDASILCQYGPDLDRGESPFIQPCIDGVILPEGVRDSLQ
;
A
#
# COMPACT_ATOMS: atom_id res chain seq x y z
N ASN A 1 -11.76 21.57 -15.48
CA ASN A 1 -11.69 20.11 -15.61
C ASN A 1 -10.31 19.69 -16.11
N LEU A 2 -9.31 19.73 -15.23
CA LEU A 2 -7.94 19.32 -15.54
C LEU A 2 -7.76 17.82 -15.31
N PRO A 3 -6.87 17.14 -16.05
CA PRO A 3 -6.50 15.76 -15.73
C PRO A 3 -5.88 15.68 -14.34
N VAL A 4 -6.04 14.53 -13.69
CA VAL A 4 -5.61 14.29 -12.32
C VAL A 4 -4.53 13.22 -12.30
N LEU A 5 -3.43 13.50 -11.62
CA LEU A 5 -2.38 12.53 -11.32
C LEU A 5 -2.37 12.24 -9.82
N VAL A 6 -2.62 11.01 -9.44
CA VAL A 6 -2.47 10.54 -8.06
C VAL A 6 -1.15 9.81 -7.92
N PHE A 7 -0.25 10.34 -7.12
CA PHE A 7 1.08 9.77 -6.91
C PHE A 7 1.18 9.00 -5.60
N ILE A 8 1.67 7.77 -5.69
CA ILE A 8 1.89 6.85 -4.58
C ILE A 8 3.40 6.69 -4.39
N HIS A 9 3.91 7.11 -3.24
CA HIS A 9 5.34 7.06 -2.96
C HIS A 9 5.86 5.63 -2.77
N GLY A 10 7.15 5.42 -3.05
CA GLY A 10 7.86 4.20 -2.75
C GLY A 10 8.45 4.19 -1.33
N GLY A 11 9.45 3.35 -1.11
CA GLY A 11 10.12 3.19 0.18
C GLY A 11 9.94 1.78 0.77
N GLY A 12 9.79 0.76 -0.10
CA GLY A 12 9.72 -0.64 0.31
C GLY A 12 8.54 -0.99 1.20
N PHE A 13 7.46 -0.21 1.18
CA PHE A 13 6.33 -0.29 2.12
C PHE A 13 6.70 -0.02 3.59
N GLN A 14 7.92 0.46 3.86
CA GLN A 14 8.46 0.65 5.20
C GLN A 14 8.67 2.11 5.56
N THR A 15 9.03 2.94 4.59
CA THR A 15 9.47 4.33 4.82
C THR A 15 8.88 5.29 3.79
N ASN A 16 9.15 6.57 3.98
CA ASN A 16 8.81 7.67 3.10
C ASN A 16 7.47 8.34 3.42
N TYR A 17 7.15 9.40 2.66
CA TYR A 17 5.95 10.22 2.86
C TYR A 17 5.65 11.05 1.60
N SER A 18 4.41 11.50 1.45
CA SER A 18 3.90 12.15 0.23
C SER A 18 4.49 13.53 -0.07
N PHE A 19 4.94 14.25 0.95
CA PHE A 19 5.48 15.61 0.83
C PHE A 19 7.01 15.67 0.80
N ALA A 20 7.67 14.55 0.49
CA ALA A 20 9.11 14.57 0.25
C ALA A 20 9.42 15.41 -1.00
N PRO A 21 10.51 16.21 -0.98
CA PRO A 21 10.80 17.20 -2.04
C PRO A 21 10.82 16.61 -3.47
N GLN A 22 11.21 15.35 -3.62
CA GLN A 22 11.22 14.67 -4.92
C GLN A 22 9.82 14.36 -5.47
N PHE A 23 8.77 14.52 -4.67
CA PHE A 23 7.38 14.29 -5.06
C PHE A 23 6.57 15.57 -5.21
N ASP A 24 7.25 16.72 -5.17
CA ASP A 24 6.60 18.01 -5.42
C ASP A 24 6.01 18.04 -6.84
N GLY A 25 4.72 18.28 -6.90
CA GLY A 25 3.95 18.30 -8.14
C GLY A 25 3.87 19.68 -8.81
N GLU A 26 4.56 20.72 -8.31
CA GLU A 26 4.43 22.10 -8.77
C GLU A 26 4.67 22.23 -10.29
N LEU A 27 5.73 21.60 -10.80
CA LEU A 27 6.06 21.65 -12.22
C LEU A 27 5.00 20.99 -13.11
N MET A 28 4.39 19.92 -12.63
CA MET A 28 3.28 19.25 -13.36
C MET A 28 2.00 20.08 -13.25
N ALA A 29 1.74 20.67 -12.08
CA ALA A 29 0.60 21.55 -11.89
C ALA A 29 0.67 22.77 -12.80
N ALA A 30 1.85 23.34 -13.01
CA ALA A 30 2.09 24.41 -13.97
C ALA A 30 1.79 24.03 -15.44
N GLN A 31 1.76 22.72 -15.75
CA GLN A 31 1.35 22.21 -17.07
C GLN A 31 -0.15 21.89 -17.17
N GLY A 32 -0.94 22.28 -16.17
CA GLY A 32 -2.39 22.08 -16.17
C GLY A 32 -2.83 20.68 -15.72
N ILE A 33 -2.12 20.08 -14.79
CA ILE A 33 -2.45 18.79 -14.17
C ILE A 33 -2.74 19.03 -12.69
N VAL A 34 -3.83 18.48 -12.16
CA VAL A 34 -4.05 18.41 -10.71
C VAL A 34 -3.24 17.25 -10.16
N VAL A 35 -2.24 17.55 -9.33
CA VAL A 35 -1.38 16.53 -8.71
C VAL A 35 -1.83 16.28 -7.28
N VAL A 36 -2.05 15.03 -6.95
CA VAL A 36 -2.41 14.56 -5.60
C VAL A 36 -1.36 13.56 -5.14
N THR A 37 -0.64 13.87 -4.07
CA THR A 37 0.28 12.94 -3.43
C THR A 37 -0.36 12.37 -2.17
N ILE A 38 -0.33 11.07 -1.99
CA ILE A 38 -1.01 10.40 -0.88
C ILE A 38 -0.05 9.77 0.11
N ASN A 39 -0.43 9.76 1.39
CA ASN A 39 0.18 8.91 2.41
C ASN A 39 -0.64 7.64 2.60
N TYR A 40 0.02 6.59 3.05
CA TYR A 40 -0.60 5.34 3.46
C TYR A 40 0.20 4.73 4.61
N ARG A 41 -0.42 3.90 5.42
CA ARG A 41 0.26 3.22 6.53
C ARG A 41 1.38 2.32 6.02
N LEU A 42 2.49 2.34 6.71
CA LEU A 42 3.75 1.67 6.37
C LEU A 42 4.14 0.65 7.43
N GLY A 43 5.09 -0.22 7.10
CA GLY A 43 5.66 -1.19 8.01
C GLY A 43 4.62 -2.07 8.68
N LEU A 44 4.78 -2.34 9.97
CA LEU A 44 3.84 -3.15 10.74
C LEU A 44 2.42 -2.59 10.71
N PHE A 45 2.26 -1.27 10.78
CA PHE A 45 0.94 -0.63 10.81
C PHE A 45 0.20 -0.73 9.48
N GLY A 46 0.94 -0.85 8.37
CA GLY A 46 0.37 -0.92 7.03
C GLY A 46 0.17 -2.34 6.51
N PHE A 47 1.00 -3.27 6.94
CA PHE A 47 1.10 -4.54 6.22
C PHE A 47 1.29 -5.77 7.12
N LEU A 48 1.28 -5.65 8.45
CA LEU A 48 1.34 -6.81 9.33
C LEU A 48 0.10 -7.68 9.13
N ALA A 49 0.31 -8.92 8.71
CA ALA A 49 -0.69 -9.98 8.82
C ALA A 49 -0.38 -10.82 10.07
N HIS A 50 -1.41 -11.18 10.82
CA HIS A 50 -1.31 -12.02 12.01
C HIS A 50 -2.64 -12.75 12.22
N PRO A 51 -2.65 -14.02 12.70
CA PRO A 51 -3.89 -14.73 12.97
C PRO A 51 -4.86 -13.97 13.89
N ASP A 52 -4.36 -13.36 14.97
CA ASP A 52 -5.20 -12.58 15.88
C ASP A 52 -5.89 -11.40 15.16
N LEU A 53 -5.18 -10.70 14.25
CA LEU A 53 -5.77 -9.61 13.45
C LEU A 53 -6.83 -10.13 12.50
N ARG A 54 -6.64 -11.31 11.91
CA ARG A 54 -7.64 -11.96 11.08
C ARG A 54 -8.88 -12.29 11.88
N ASP A 55 -8.69 -12.87 13.07
CA ASP A 55 -9.79 -13.32 13.93
C ASP A 55 -10.59 -12.13 14.51
N GLU A 56 -9.96 -10.96 14.70
CA GLU A 56 -10.64 -9.71 15.06
C GLU A 56 -11.36 -9.06 13.87
N SER A 57 -10.98 -9.38 12.64
CA SER A 57 -11.53 -8.75 11.43
C SER A 57 -12.94 -9.28 11.13
N PRO A 58 -13.94 -8.42 10.89
CA PRO A 58 -15.27 -8.85 10.50
C PRO A 58 -15.30 -9.59 9.15
N HIS A 59 -14.24 -9.50 8.38
CA HIS A 59 -14.10 -10.11 7.06
C HIS A 59 -13.05 -11.24 7.03
N GLY A 60 -12.45 -11.58 8.17
CA GLY A 60 -11.39 -12.60 8.24
C GLY A 60 -10.11 -12.22 7.49
N LEU A 61 -9.83 -10.92 7.38
CA LEU A 61 -8.67 -10.39 6.63
C LEU A 61 -7.66 -9.76 7.58
N ALA A 62 -6.38 -9.97 7.27
CA ALA A 62 -5.25 -9.33 7.96
C ALA A 62 -4.18 -8.91 6.95
N GLY A 63 -3.45 -7.84 7.24
CA GLY A 63 -2.52 -7.22 6.29
C GLY A 63 -3.22 -6.24 5.33
N ASN A 64 -2.51 -5.78 4.32
CA ASN A 64 -3.02 -4.88 3.27
C ASN A 64 -3.68 -3.57 3.73
N TYR A 65 -3.48 -3.16 5.00
CA TYR A 65 -4.08 -1.92 5.52
C TYR A 65 -3.57 -0.68 4.78
N GLY A 66 -2.30 -0.68 4.35
CA GLY A 66 -1.75 0.38 3.51
C GLY A 66 -2.39 0.44 2.11
N LEU A 67 -2.76 -0.71 1.52
CA LEU A 67 -3.54 -0.73 0.27
C LEU A 67 -4.97 -0.23 0.50
N GLN A 68 -5.58 -0.55 1.64
CA GLN A 68 -6.92 -0.01 2.00
C GLN A 68 -6.88 1.52 2.13
N ASP A 69 -5.80 2.07 2.72
CA ASP A 69 -5.60 3.52 2.78
C ASP A 69 -5.50 4.14 1.40
N GLN A 70 -4.79 3.49 0.46
CA GLN A 70 -4.67 3.93 -0.93
C GLN A 70 -6.03 3.86 -1.66
N ILE A 71 -6.80 2.80 -1.46
CA ILE A 71 -8.18 2.67 -1.99
C ILE A 71 -9.06 3.81 -1.45
N LEU A 72 -8.97 4.08 -0.15
CA LEU A 72 -9.73 5.17 0.47
C LEU A 72 -9.33 6.53 -0.10
N ALA A 73 -8.05 6.77 -0.31
CA ALA A 73 -7.53 8.00 -0.93
C ALA A 73 -8.05 8.16 -2.37
N LEU A 74 -8.03 7.09 -3.16
CA LEU A 74 -8.57 7.11 -4.53
C LEU A 74 -10.08 7.41 -4.55
N ARG A 75 -10.83 6.83 -3.62
CA ARG A 75 -12.26 7.14 -3.47
C ARG A 75 -12.46 8.62 -3.15
N TRP A 76 -11.70 9.14 -2.19
CA TRP A 76 -11.76 10.56 -1.84
C TRP A 76 -11.46 11.46 -3.02
N VAL A 77 -10.43 11.13 -3.81
CA VAL A 77 -10.08 11.88 -5.03
C VAL A 77 -11.26 11.90 -5.99
N ARG A 78 -11.85 10.76 -6.31
CA ARG A 78 -13.01 10.69 -7.21
C ARG A 78 -14.20 11.54 -6.73
N GLU A 79 -14.48 11.51 -5.44
CA GLU A 79 -15.64 12.20 -4.85
C GLU A 79 -15.42 13.71 -4.72
N ASN A 80 -14.16 14.18 -4.61
CA ASN A 80 -13.88 15.56 -4.21
C ASN A 80 -13.07 16.37 -5.23
N ILE A 81 -12.34 15.73 -6.15
CA ILE A 81 -11.31 16.41 -6.97
C ILE A 81 -11.90 17.49 -7.89
N ALA A 82 -13.18 17.40 -8.23
CA ALA A 82 -13.86 18.43 -9.00
C ALA A 82 -13.85 19.80 -8.30
N SER A 83 -13.92 19.82 -6.96
CA SER A 83 -13.82 21.04 -6.16
C SER A 83 -12.43 21.68 -6.18
N PHE A 84 -11.42 20.93 -6.64
CA PHE A 84 -10.05 21.38 -6.84
C PHE A 84 -9.72 21.62 -8.31
N GLY A 85 -10.74 21.63 -9.20
CA GLY A 85 -10.57 21.87 -10.64
C GLY A 85 -10.19 20.62 -11.45
N GLY A 86 -10.06 19.45 -10.80
CA GLY A 86 -9.76 18.19 -11.45
C GLY A 86 -10.99 17.53 -12.09
N ASN A 87 -10.74 16.64 -13.04
CA ASN A 87 -11.76 15.83 -13.68
C ASN A 87 -11.74 14.40 -13.09
N PRO A 88 -12.78 13.98 -12.32
CA PRO A 88 -12.85 12.64 -11.75
C PRO A 88 -12.90 11.49 -12.79
N GLU A 89 -13.21 11.80 -14.06
CA GLU A 89 -13.21 10.85 -15.15
C GLU A 89 -11.85 10.79 -15.91
N GLN A 90 -10.84 11.54 -15.44
CA GLN A 90 -9.51 11.60 -16.03
C GLN A 90 -8.42 11.48 -14.95
N ILE A 91 -8.47 10.38 -14.21
CA ILE A 91 -7.53 10.07 -13.14
C ILE A 91 -6.47 9.09 -13.67
N THR A 92 -5.22 9.44 -13.50
CA THR A 92 -4.08 8.53 -13.68
C THR A 92 -3.43 8.29 -12.33
N ILE A 93 -3.20 7.03 -11.97
CA ILE A 93 -2.42 6.68 -10.80
C ILE A 93 -0.96 6.45 -11.20
N SER A 94 -0.02 6.90 -10.39
CA SER A 94 1.42 6.77 -10.65
C SER A 94 2.16 6.42 -9.38
N GLY A 95 3.27 5.72 -9.51
CA GLY A 95 4.13 5.42 -8.37
C GLY A 95 5.51 4.93 -8.77
N GLY A 96 6.46 5.08 -7.85
CA GLY A 96 7.84 4.61 -8.00
C GLY A 96 8.17 3.48 -7.03
N SER A 97 8.95 2.46 -7.43
CA SER A 97 9.37 1.36 -6.56
C SER A 97 8.17 0.66 -5.91
N ALA A 98 8.08 0.59 -4.57
CA ALA A 98 6.91 0.06 -3.86
C ALA A 98 5.60 0.77 -4.23
N GLY A 99 5.64 2.06 -4.57
CA GLY A 99 4.50 2.79 -5.11
C GLY A 99 4.07 2.27 -6.48
N ALA A 100 5.00 1.88 -7.34
CA ALA A 100 4.70 1.22 -8.61
C ALA A 100 4.10 -0.19 -8.38
N SER A 101 4.56 -0.91 -7.34
CA SER A 101 3.91 -2.15 -6.88
C SER A 101 2.47 -1.91 -6.48
N SER A 102 2.23 -0.83 -5.72
CA SER A 102 0.87 -0.43 -5.34
C SER A 102 0.00 -0.13 -6.55
N VAL A 103 0.51 0.64 -7.53
CA VAL A 103 -0.20 0.92 -8.79
C VAL A 103 -0.60 -0.37 -9.51
N LEU A 104 0.32 -1.33 -9.59
CA LEU A 104 0.06 -2.62 -10.21
C LEU A 104 -1.02 -3.41 -9.46
N MET A 105 -0.93 -3.48 -8.12
CA MET A 105 -1.89 -4.17 -7.27
C MET A 105 -3.28 -3.51 -7.35
N LEU A 106 -3.34 -2.18 -7.35
CA LEU A 106 -4.60 -1.44 -7.53
C LEU A 106 -5.19 -1.66 -8.93
N SER A 107 -4.36 -1.83 -9.96
CA SER A 107 -4.84 -2.16 -11.32
C SER A 107 -5.48 -3.56 -11.40
N ALA A 108 -5.05 -4.47 -10.54
CA ALA A 108 -5.61 -5.82 -10.41
C ALA A 108 -6.78 -5.88 -9.39
N CYS A 109 -6.96 -4.85 -8.57
CA CYS A 109 -7.94 -4.84 -7.49
C CYS A 109 -9.36 -4.60 -8.01
N PRO A 110 -10.30 -5.53 -7.79
CA PRO A 110 -11.67 -5.37 -8.26
C PRO A 110 -12.42 -4.22 -7.60
N LEU A 111 -12.03 -3.80 -6.38
CA LEU A 111 -12.70 -2.75 -5.62
C LEU A 111 -12.54 -1.35 -6.23
N VAL A 112 -11.50 -1.14 -7.05
CA VAL A 112 -11.20 0.15 -7.69
C VAL A 112 -11.34 0.09 -9.20
N LYS A 113 -11.96 -0.95 -9.72
CA LYS A 113 -12.19 -1.12 -11.16
C LYS A 113 -12.96 0.07 -11.74
N GLY A 114 -12.37 0.72 -12.76
CA GLY A 114 -12.94 1.89 -13.43
C GLY A 114 -12.79 3.21 -12.64
N TRP A 115 -11.99 3.24 -11.55
CA TRP A 115 -11.77 4.47 -10.79
C TRP A 115 -10.67 5.34 -11.40
N PHE A 116 -9.84 4.80 -12.25
CA PHE A 116 -8.80 5.52 -12.99
C PHE A 116 -8.70 4.98 -14.41
N GLN A 117 -8.17 5.79 -15.32
CA GLN A 117 -8.07 5.50 -16.75
C GLN A 117 -6.63 5.26 -17.20
N GLY A 118 -5.65 5.64 -16.37
CA GLY A 118 -4.23 5.46 -16.63
C GLY A 118 -3.46 4.98 -15.42
N ALA A 119 -2.39 4.24 -15.69
CA ALA A 119 -1.46 3.76 -14.66
C ALA A 119 -0.02 3.91 -15.13
N ILE A 120 0.83 4.55 -14.31
CA ILE A 120 2.25 4.76 -14.59
C ILE A 120 3.07 4.10 -13.49
N MET A 121 3.88 3.13 -13.87
CA MET A 121 4.73 2.37 -12.95
C MET A 121 6.20 2.65 -13.25
N GLN A 122 6.89 3.26 -12.29
CA GLN A 122 8.30 3.63 -12.43
C GLN A 122 9.18 2.75 -11.55
N SER A 123 10.16 2.06 -12.15
CA SER A 123 11.05 1.14 -11.41
C SER A 123 10.24 0.15 -10.58
N GLY A 124 9.23 -0.40 -11.20
CA GLY A 124 8.19 -1.21 -10.57
C GLY A 124 8.64 -2.60 -10.24
N PRO A 125 7.72 -3.34 -9.66
CA PRO A 125 8.01 -4.57 -8.98
C PRO A 125 8.38 -5.69 -9.92
N LEU A 126 9.09 -6.55 -9.31
CA LEU A 126 9.15 -7.93 -9.73
C LEU A 126 7.77 -8.56 -9.46
N LEU A 127 7.12 -9.03 -10.51
CA LEU A 127 5.86 -9.78 -10.44
C LEU A 127 6.04 -11.16 -9.79
N GLU A 128 7.17 -11.38 -9.15
CA GLU A 128 7.67 -12.73 -8.94
C GLU A 128 7.06 -13.48 -7.76
N ARG A 129 6.55 -12.78 -6.73
CA ARG A 129 5.97 -13.49 -5.59
C ARG A 129 4.98 -12.62 -4.80
N ASN A 130 3.72 -12.98 -4.89
CA ASN A 130 2.73 -12.55 -3.91
C ASN A 130 2.58 -13.66 -2.86
N PHE A 131 2.70 -13.31 -1.59
CA PHE A 131 2.45 -14.24 -0.49
C PHE A 131 0.94 -14.43 -0.32
N SER A 132 0.52 -15.64 -0.02
CA SER A 132 -0.82 -15.88 0.50
C SER A 132 -0.99 -15.24 1.87
N GLN A 133 -2.23 -15.01 2.30
CA GLN A 133 -2.51 -14.49 3.63
C GLN A 133 -1.89 -15.36 4.72
N SER A 134 -1.97 -16.70 4.60
CA SER A 134 -1.40 -17.62 5.58
C SER A 134 0.13 -17.55 5.65
N GLU A 135 0.82 -17.38 4.52
CA GLU A 135 2.27 -17.17 4.52
C GLU A 135 2.62 -15.83 5.20
N ALA A 136 1.88 -14.76 4.87
CA ALA A 136 2.07 -13.44 5.49
C ALA A 136 1.80 -13.46 7.00
N GLU A 137 0.77 -14.18 7.45
CA GLU A 137 0.47 -14.38 8.88
C GLU A 137 1.61 -15.10 9.61
N ASN A 138 2.16 -16.15 9.02
CA ASN A 138 3.30 -16.87 9.60
C ASN A 138 4.54 -15.98 9.69
N MET A 139 4.78 -15.15 8.66
CA MET A 139 5.88 -14.19 8.66
C MET A 139 5.69 -13.10 9.73
N GLY A 140 4.49 -12.56 9.84
CA GLY A 140 4.16 -11.55 10.85
C GLY A 140 4.29 -12.08 12.27
N LYS A 141 3.79 -13.30 12.51
CA LYS A 141 3.96 -14.00 13.79
C LYS A 141 5.44 -14.19 14.15
N ALA A 142 6.23 -14.75 13.23
CA ALA A 142 7.66 -14.96 13.44
C ALA A 142 8.42 -13.64 13.70
N LEU A 143 8.01 -12.55 13.04
CA LEU A 143 8.60 -11.24 13.29
C LEU A 143 8.29 -10.73 14.69
N LEU A 144 7.05 -10.79 15.15
CA LEU A 144 6.67 -10.35 16.50
C LEU A 144 7.36 -11.20 17.59
N GLU A 145 7.40 -12.53 17.42
CA GLU A 145 8.09 -13.45 18.32
C GLU A 145 9.58 -13.11 18.49
N ARG A 146 10.26 -12.63 17.44
CA ARG A 146 11.65 -12.17 17.49
C ARG A 146 11.85 -11.02 18.50
N TYR A 147 10.84 -10.20 18.68
CA TYR A 147 10.84 -9.09 19.64
C TYR A 147 10.18 -9.46 20.98
N GLY A 148 9.92 -10.76 21.20
CA GLY A 148 9.30 -11.26 22.43
C GLY A 148 7.81 -10.96 22.54
N LEU A 149 7.14 -10.68 21.41
CA LEU A 149 5.71 -10.42 21.34
C LEU A 149 5.01 -11.66 20.76
N TYR A 150 4.12 -12.27 21.52
CA TYR A 150 3.50 -13.54 21.16
C TYR A 150 2.03 -13.39 20.74
N SER A 151 1.49 -12.17 20.85
CA SER A 151 0.13 -11.83 20.46
C SER A 151 0.03 -10.38 19.99
N ILE A 152 -1.06 -10.05 19.29
CA ILE A 152 -1.37 -8.66 18.93
C ILE A 152 -1.68 -7.83 20.21
N GLU A 153 -2.24 -8.45 21.24
CA GLU A 153 -2.46 -7.77 22.52
C GLU A 153 -1.12 -7.32 23.15
N ASP A 154 -0.08 -8.13 23.07
CA ASP A 154 1.25 -7.74 23.55
C ASP A 154 1.83 -6.61 22.70
N ALA A 155 1.71 -6.71 21.39
CA ALA A 155 2.17 -5.66 20.47
C ALA A 155 1.47 -4.30 20.73
N ARG A 156 0.19 -4.30 21.08
CA ARG A 156 -0.57 -3.08 21.40
C ARG A 156 -0.13 -2.39 22.69
N LYS A 157 0.59 -3.07 23.57
CA LYS A 157 1.17 -2.49 24.80
C LYS A 157 2.50 -1.78 24.55
N VAL A 158 3.12 -2.01 23.39
CA VAL A 158 4.39 -1.40 23.01
C VAL A 158 4.14 -0.03 22.39
N ASP A 159 4.98 0.95 22.72
CA ASP A 159 4.89 2.30 22.12
C ASP A 159 5.05 2.23 20.60
N ALA A 160 4.23 2.98 19.88
CA ALA A 160 4.23 2.99 18.43
C ALA A 160 5.58 3.37 17.83
N SER A 161 6.34 4.28 18.48
CA SER A 161 7.67 4.69 18.03
C SER A 161 8.69 3.56 18.11
N ILE A 162 8.49 2.60 19.03
CA ILE A 162 9.31 1.41 19.14
C ILE A 162 8.89 0.40 18.08
N LEU A 163 7.58 0.17 17.90
CA LEU A 163 7.05 -0.73 16.86
C LEU A 163 7.46 -0.30 15.45
N CYS A 164 7.56 1.01 15.18
CA CYS A 164 8.06 1.54 13.91
C CYS A 164 9.50 1.11 13.59
N GLN A 165 10.29 0.72 14.59
CA GLN A 165 11.66 0.25 14.42
C GLN A 165 11.73 -1.26 14.16
N TYR A 166 10.62 -1.98 14.39
CA TYR A 166 10.54 -3.40 14.13
C TYR A 166 10.35 -3.63 12.63
N GLY A 167 11.32 -4.30 12.06
CA GLY A 167 11.33 -4.57 10.63
C GLY A 167 12.30 -5.68 10.29
N PRO A 168 12.48 -5.96 9.00
CA PRO A 168 13.44 -6.95 8.55
C PRO A 168 14.86 -6.49 8.92
N ASP A 169 15.62 -7.37 9.52
CA ASP A 169 17.05 -7.20 9.71
C ASP A 169 17.76 -7.46 8.38
N LEU A 170 17.95 -6.41 7.60
CA LEU A 170 18.59 -6.47 6.29
C LEU A 170 20.05 -6.95 6.36
N ASP A 171 20.71 -6.79 7.50
CA ASP A 171 22.10 -7.18 7.68
C ASP A 171 22.27 -8.69 7.85
N ARG A 172 21.19 -9.42 8.18
CA ARG A 172 21.22 -10.86 8.38
C ARG A 172 20.75 -11.68 7.18
N GLY A 173 20.36 -11.04 6.08
CA GLY A 173 19.86 -11.75 4.90
C GLY A 173 18.53 -12.47 5.14
N GLU A 174 17.92 -12.30 6.31
CA GLU A 174 16.61 -12.84 6.67
C GLU A 174 15.57 -11.76 6.41
N SER A 175 14.79 -11.95 5.39
CA SER A 175 13.71 -11.02 5.06
C SER A 175 12.35 -11.66 5.26
N PRO A 176 11.68 -11.46 6.37
CA PRO A 176 10.26 -11.32 6.29
C PRO A 176 9.97 -9.88 5.86
N PHE A 177 9.91 -9.62 4.54
CA PHE A 177 9.34 -8.37 4.07
C PHE A 177 7.88 -8.34 4.48
N ILE A 178 7.52 -7.42 5.37
CA ILE A 178 6.11 -7.10 5.59
C ILE A 178 5.68 -6.29 4.39
N GLN A 179 4.87 -6.91 3.55
CA GLN A 179 4.43 -6.38 2.27
C GLN A 179 3.00 -6.85 1.98
N PRO A 180 2.33 -6.28 0.98
CA PRO A 180 1.01 -6.75 0.56
C PRO A 180 0.97 -8.26 0.27
N CYS A 181 -0.16 -8.88 0.61
CA CYS A 181 -0.42 -10.31 0.40
C CYS A 181 -1.73 -10.55 -0.36
N ILE A 182 -1.88 -11.75 -0.91
CA ILE A 182 -3.14 -12.22 -1.49
C ILE A 182 -4.11 -12.50 -0.35
N ASP A 183 -5.17 -11.70 -0.25
CA ASP A 183 -6.17 -11.77 0.81
C ASP A 183 -7.57 -12.22 0.32
N GLY A 184 -7.70 -12.46 -0.98
CA GLY A 184 -8.96 -12.89 -1.59
C GLY A 184 -9.98 -11.78 -1.84
N VAL A 185 -9.70 -10.53 -1.44
CA VAL A 185 -10.62 -9.39 -1.57
C VAL A 185 -9.97 -8.20 -2.27
N ILE A 186 -8.90 -7.64 -1.72
CA ILE A 186 -8.13 -6.55 -2.35
C ILE A 186 -7.25 -7.13 -3.46
N LEU A 187 -6.59 -8.23 -3.14
CA LEU A 187 -5.82 -9.04 -4.08
C LEU A 187 -6.41 -10.45 -4.07
N PRO A 188 -7.40 -10.75 -4.93
CA PRO A 188 -8.09 -12.03 -4.93
C PRO A 188 -7.19 -13.18 -5.39
N GLU A 189 -6.21 -12.88 -6.20
CA GLU A 189 -5.21 -13.81 -6.75
C GLU A 189 -3.87 -13.11 -6.96
N GLY A 190 -2.88 -13.83 -7.45
CA GLY A 190 -1.60 -13.22 -7.81
C GLY A 190 -1.79 -12.15 -8.89
N VAL A 191 -1.09 -11.02 -8.74
CA VAL A 191 -1.24 -9.88 -9.66
C VAL A 191 -1.03 -10.27 -11.12
N ARG A 192 -0.12 -11.22 -11.37
CA ARG A 192 0.14 -11.74 -12.71
C ARG A 192 -1.08 -12.42 -13.33
N ASP A 193 -1.84 -13.15 -12.51
CA ASP A 193 -3.00 -13.90 -12.96
C ASP A 193 -4.19 -12.97 -13.20
N SER A 194 -4.30 -11.91 -12.40
CA SER A 194 -5.35 -10.88 -12.53
C SER A 194 -5.22 -9.99 -13.78
N LEU A 195 -4.07 -9.96 -14.43
CA LEU A 195 -3.79 -9.14 -15.61
C LEU A 195 -3.95 -9.91 -16.94
N GLN A 196 -4.32 -11.18 -16.89
CA GLN A 196 -4.64 -12.01 -18.06
C GLN A 196 -6.11 -11.92 -18.41
#